data_979018ff0082e92dd4b965b571dc0fc5
#
_entry.id   979018ff0082e92dd4b965b571dc0fc5
#
_cell.length_a   1.000
_cell.length_b   1.000
_cell.length_c   1.000
_cell.angle_alpha   90.00
_cell.angle_beta   90.00
_cell.angle_gamma   90.00
#
_symmetry.space_group_name_H-M   'P 1'
#
loop_
_entity.id
_entity.type
_entity.pdbx_description
1 polymer ?
#
loop_
_entity_poly.entity_id
_entity_poly.type
_entity_poly.pdbx_seq_one_letter_code
_entity_poly.pdbx_strand_id
1 'polypeptide(L)' 'MVSNPFRRDDENPPVIIIGLGRFGVSVARSLVAMGQEVMAVDLDEARVQRYADEFTHVVQADSTDRDAL' A
#
# COMPACT_ATOMS: atom_id res chain seq x y z
N MET A 1 4.00 16.42 20.59
CA MET A 1 3.14 15.58 19.76
C MET A 1 2.20 14.74 20.62
N VAL A 2 0.96 14.69 20.25
CA VAL A 2 -0.03 13.94 21.01
C VAL A 2 -0.04 12.49 20.54
N SER A 3 0.11 11.58 21.47
CA SER A 3 0.09 10.16 21.20
C SER A 3 -1.35 9.66 21.19
N ASN A 4 -1.69 8.90 20.17
CA ASN A 4 -2.99 8.27 20.12
C ASN A 4 -3.01 7.11 21.11
N PRO A 5 -3.94 7.08 22.10
CA PRO A 5 -3.95 6.02 23.09
C PRO A 5 -4.26 4.64 22.51
N PHE A 6 -4.82 4.58 21.31
CA PHE A 6 -5.13 3.31 20.65
C PHE A 6 -4.03 2.88 19.70
N ARG A 7 -2.92 3.60 19.67
CA ARG A 7 -1.84 3.33 18.73
C ARG A 7 -0.53 3.42 19.49
N ARG A 8 0.27 2.38 19.37
CA ARG A 8 1.56 2.38 20.05
C ARG A 8 2.56 3.19 19.24
N ASP A 9 3.44 3.89 19.97
CA ASP A 9 4.41 4.78 19.34
C ASP A 9 5.41 4.02 18.47
N ASP A 10 5.67 2.76 18.81
CA ASP A 10 6.61 1.94 18.06
C ASP A 10 5.95 1.19 16.91
N GLU A 11 4.68 1.43 16.66
CA GLU A 11 3.97 0.79 15.57
C GLU A 11 3.61 1.80 14.50
N ASN A 12 3.94 1.45 13.27
CA ASN A 12 3.51 2.20 12.11
C ASN A 12 2.50 1.37 11.36
N PRO A 13 1.21 1.77 11.36
CA PRO A 13 0.24 1.03 10.57
C PRO A 13 0.62 1.11 9.10
N PRO A 14 0.35 0.06 8.33
CA PRO A 14 0.69 0.09 6.92
C PRO A 14 -0.13 1.15 6.20
N VAL A 15 0.51 1.78 5.21
CA VAL A 15 -0.17 2.74 4.35
C VAL A 15 -0.72 1.96 3.16
N ILE A 16 -1.99 2.18 2.87
CA ILE A 16 -2.64 1.50 1.75
C ILE A 16 -2.70 2.45 0.57
N ILE A 17 -2.15 2.02 -0.55
CA ILE A 17 -2.16 2.80 -1.78
C ILE A 17 -3.04 2.10 -2.77
N ILE A 18 -4.05 2.79 -3.26
CA ILE A 18 -4.99 2.24 -4.22
C ILE A 18 -4.63 2.80 -5.58
N GLY A 19 -4.14 1.91 -6.45
CA GLY A 19 -3.72 2.28 -7.79
C GLY A 19 -2.22 2.47 -7.88
N LEU A 20 -1.58 1.65 -8.72
CA LEU A 20 -0.13 1.70 -8.94
C LEU A 20 0.21 2.40 -10.24
N GLY A 21 -0.43 3.54 -10.49
CA GLY A 21 -0.03 4.43 -11.57
C GLY A 21 1.26 5.16 -11.18
N ARG A 22 1.68 6.10 -12.03
CA ARG A 22 2.92 6.82 -11.79
C ARG A 22 2.95 7.49 -10.42
N PHE A 23 1.84 8.14 -10.07
CA PHE A 23 1.78 8.85 -8.80
C PHE A 23 1.81 7.88 -7.63
N GLY A 24 1.01 6.82 -7.72
CA GLY A 24 0.95 5.84 -6.63
C GLY A 24 2.29 5.15 -6.40
N VAL A 25 2.98 4.77 -7.47
CA VAL A 25 4.30 4.15 -7.36
C VAL A 25 5.29 5.11 -6.74
N SER A 26 5.26 6.38 -7.16
CA SER A 26 6.17 7.38 -6.63
C SER A 26 5.97 7.57 -5.13
N VAL A 27 4.73 7.67 -4.70
CA VAL A 27 4.42 7.82 -3.28
C VAL A 27 4.84 6.57 -2.52
N ALA A 28 4.55 5.39 -3.07
CA ALA A 28 4.91 4.14 -2.41
C ALA A 28 6.41 4.02 -2.22
N ARG A 29 7.18 4.37 -3.24
CA ARG A 29 8.64 4.30 -3.15
C ARG A 29 9.18 5.25 -2.08
N SER A 30 8.61 6.44 -2.01
CA SER A 30 9.02 7.41 -0.99
C SER A 30 8.75 6.87 0.41
N LEU A 31 7.60 6.26 0.60
CA LEU A 31 7.23 5.73 1.91
C LEU A 31 8.11 4.56 2.31
N VAL A 32 8.40 3.67 1.36
CA VAL A 32 9.28 2.54 1.63
C VAL A 32 10.69 3.04 1.99
N ALA A 33 11.16 4.07 1.31
CA ALA A 33 12.47 4.64 1.61
C ALA A 33 12.53 5.24 3.00
N MET A 34 11.39 5.63 3.54
CA MET A 34 11.29 6.18 4.89
C MET A 34 11.08 5.08 5.94
N GLY A 35 11.09 3.83 5.54
CA GLY A 35 10.89 2.73 6.46
C GLY A 35 9.42 2.40 6.72
N GLN A 36 8.53 2.95 5.94
CA GLN A 36 7.10 2.74 6.11
C GLN A 36 6.67 1.46 5.38
N GLU A 37 5.84 0.67 6.05
CA GLU A 37 5.24 -0.49 5.43
C GLU A 37 4.12 -0.05 4.50
N VAL A 38 4.12 -0.56 3.27
CA VAL A 38 3.16 -0.15 2.25
C VAL A 38 2.42 -1.37 1.73
N MET A 39 1.11 -1.27 1.67
CA MET A 39 0.28 -2.23 0.97
C MET A 39 -0.31 -1.54 -0.25
N ALA A 40 -0.08 -2.10 -1.42
CA ALA A 40 -0.59 -1.55 -2.66
C ALA A 40 -1.68 -2.44 -3.22
N VAL A 41 -2.71 -1.82 -3.74
CA VAL A 41 -3.85 -2.53 -4.33
C VAL A 41 -4.06 -1.99 -5.74
N ASP A 42 -4.16 -2.88 -6.70
CA ASP A 42 -4.42 -2.50 -8.09
C ASP A 42 -5.26 -3.59 -8.74
N LEU A 43 -6.11 -3.19 -9.66
CA LEU A 43 -6.89 -4.17 -10.40
C LEU A 43 -6.14 -4.74 -11.60
N ASP A 44 -5.04 -4.13 -12.00
CA ASP A 44 -4.26 -4.58 -13.14
C ASP A 44 -3.24 -5.62 -12.69
N GLU A 45 -3.43 -6.86 -13.12
CA GLU A 45 -2.55 -7.95 -12.73
C GLU A 45 -1.10 -7.70 -13.13
N ALA A 46 -0.88 -7.09 -14.29
CA ALA A 46 0.49 -6.83 -14.74
C ALA A 46 1.22 -5.87 -13.80
N ARG A 47 0.51 -4.87 -13.31
CA ARG A 47 1.10 -3.94 -12.34
C ARG A 47 1.37 -4.63 -11.01
N VAL A 48 0.43 -5.46 -10.58
CA VAL A 48 0.62 -6.20 -9.33
C VAL A 48 1.88 -7.05 -9.42
N GLN A 49 2.05 -7.77 -10.51
CA GLN A 49 3.23 -8.63 -10.66
C GLN A 49 4.51 -7.84 -10.79
N ARG A 50 4.44 -6.69 -11.47
CA ARG A 50 5.64 -5.85 -11.67
C ARG A 50 6.19 -5.35 -10.34
N TYR A 51 5.32 -4.99 -9.42
CA TYR A 51 5.75 -4.36 -8.17
C TYR A 51 5.68 -5.28 -6.97
N ALA A 52 5.37 -6.56 -7.18
CA ALA A 52 5.18 -7.51 -6.08
C ALA A 52 6.42 -7.65 -5.21
N ASP A 53 7.60 -7.53 -5.80
CA ASP A 53 8.85 -7.67 -5.06
C ASP A 53 9.37 -6.34 -4.52
N GLU A 54 8.82 -5.23 -4.99
CA GLU A 54 9.31 -3.92 -4.60
C GLU A 54 8.67 -3.43 -3.31
N PHE A 55 7.40 -3.73 -3.11
CA PHE A 55 6.66 -3.25 -1.95
C PHE A 55 6.35 -4.39 -1.01
N THR A 56 6.04 -4.06 0.24
CA THR A 56 5.80 -5.06 1.27
C THR A 56 4.66 -6.00 0.90
N HIS A 57 3.55 -5.44 0.46
CA HIS A 57 2.40 -6.22 0.04
C HIS A 57 1.79 -5.58 -1.19
N VAL A 58 1.54 -6.39 -2.20
CA VAL A 58 0.84 -5.93 -3.39
C VAL A 58 -0.27 -6.92 -3.67
N VAL A 59 -1.49 -6.42 -3.82
CA VAL A 59 -2.67 -7.26 -3.96
C VAL A 59 -3.42 -6.83 -5.21
N GLN A 60 -3.86 -7.81 -5.98
CA GLN A 60 -4.77 -7.54 -7.08
C GLN A 60 -6.19 -7.57 -6.54
N ALA A 61 -6.90 -6.45 -6.69
CA ALA A 61 -8.27 -6.38 -6.25
C ALA A 61 -8.99 -5.30 -7.04
N ASP A 62 -10.22 -5.62 -7.42
CA ASP A 62 -11.10 -4.66 -8.07
C ASP A 62 -12.03 -4.09 -7.01
N SER A 63 -11.83 -2.83 -6.67
CA SER A 63 -12.62 -2.21 -5.61
C SER A 63 -14.10 -2.05 -5.99
N THR A 64 -14.43 -2.24 -7.27
CA THR A 64 -15.80 -2.18 -7.72
C THR A 64 -16.45 -3.57 -7.80
N ASP A 65 -15.70 -4.61 -7.54
CA ASP A 65 -16.18 -5.99 -7.62
C ASP A 65 -16.89 -6.32 -6.31
N ARG A 66 -18.20 -6.48 -6.38
CA ARG A 66 -19.00 -6.78 -5.21
C ARG A 66 -18.76 -8.20 -4.69
N ASP A 67 -18.41 -9.09 -5.59
CA ASP A 67 -18.18 -10.48 -5.19
C ASP A 67 -16.89 -10.63 -4.39
N ALA A 68 -15.99 -9.69 -4.51
CA ALA A 68 -14.76 -9.69 -3.74
C ALA A 68 -14.97 -9.20 -2.31
N LEU A 69 -16.11 -8.61 -2.06
CA LEU A 69 -16.43 -8.09 -0.74
C LEU A 69 -17.28 -9.08 0.04
#